data_f82707cd5b2f3579dd08f683b477cd28
#
_entry.id   f82707cd5b2f3579dd08f683b477cd28
#
_cell.length_a   1.000
_cell.length_b   1.000
_cell.length_c   1.000
_cell.angle_alpha   90.00
_cell.angle_beta   90.00
_cell.angle_gamma   90.00
#
_symmetry.space_group_name_H-M   'P 1'
#
loop_
_entity.id
_entity.type
_entity.pdbx_description
1 polymer ?
#
loop_
_entity_poly.entity_id
_entity_poly.type
_entity_poly.pdbx_seq_one_letter_code
_entity_poly.pdbx_strand_id
1 'polypeptide(L)'
;MQETLLIRFHEIILMIYLFSIICYFVDFINKNYKTRTVGFYSLGIVWVLQTISLSIFFIHTKQVPLGSIFDVFFSLTWIIISISLILNLIKVMNFSVFFLNLIGFILMSLNTFQPEHYQTQIQQIAVINELLLVHIALAVLSYAFFAIAFVNSLLYIIQYRNLKEKNFDQNYFRIGSVATLETIVFYSTLVAWIILILSTILGAQWGIFAVGKQIFIDPKVIFSTIITLLYGVYIFIRIKKWISQRNLIYFNIILFCLCVPVCGWVWVYFYVHVCVCVHTCLCICVCVC
;
A
#
# COMPACT_ATOMS: atom_id res chain seq x y z
N MET A 1 10.78 -27.55 9.21
CA MET A 1 9.39 -28.01 9.12
C MET A 1 8.39 -26.86 9.37
N GLN A 2 8.57 -26.00 10.39
CA GLN A 2 7.68 -24.85 10.62
C GLN A 2 7.75 -23.80 9.50
N GLU A 3 8.93 -23.50 8.97
CA GLU A 3 9.11 -22.52 7.88
C GLU A 3 8.41 -22.96 6.59
N THR A 4 8.54 -24.24 6.20
CA THR A 4 7.87 -24.77 5.01
C THR A 4 6.35 -24.75 5.14
N LEU A 5 5.81 -24.94 6.35
CA LEU A 5 4.38 -24.86 6.62
C LEU A 5 3.87 -23.42 6.47
N LEU A 6 4.62 -22.43 6.95
CA LEU A 6 4.27 -21.01 6.85
C LEU A 6 4.27 -20.55 5.40
N ILE A 7 5.28 -20.95 4.61
CA ILE A 7 5.33 -20.65 3.16
C ILE A 7 4.10 -21.21 2.46
N ARG A 8 3.78 -22.49 2.69
CA ARG A 8 2.59 -23.13 2.11
C ARG A 8 1.29 -22.44 2.53
N PHE A 9 1.22 -21.94 3.75
CA PHE A 9 0.07 -21.20 4.23
C PHE A 9 -0.14 -19.88 3.44
N HIS A 10 0.94 -19.12 3.18
CA HIS A 10 0.87 -17.90 2.37
C HIS A 10 0.54 -18.19 0.91
N GLU A 11 1.04 -19.28 0.33
CA GLU A 11 0.67 -19.73 -1.02
C GLU A 11 -0.84 -20.03 -1.10
N ILE A 12 -1.42 -20.70 -0.11
CA ILE A 12 -2.85 -20.98 -0.06
C ILE A 12 -3.67 -19.68 0.01
N ILE A 13 -3.26 -18.73 0.85
CA ILE A 13 -3.92 -17.43 0.92
C ILE A 13 -3.89 -16.72 -0.44
N LEU A 14 -2.74 -16.73 -1.12
CA LEU A 14 -2.56 -16.12 -2.43
C LEU A 14 -3.47 -16.75 -3.48
N MET A 15 -3.62 -18.09 -3.48
CA MET A 15 -4.51 -18.81 -4.41
C MET A 15 -5.98 -18.46 -4.19
N ILE A 16 -6.44 -18.37 -2.92
CA ILE A 16 -7.81 -17.96 -2.60
C ILE A 16 -8.03 -16.49 -3.00
N TYR A 17 -7.01 -15.63 -2.82
CA TYR A 17 -7.08 -14.24 -3.23
C TYR A 17 -7.18 -14.09 -4.75
N LEU A 18 -6.38 -14.86 -5.51
CA LEU A 18 -6.49 -14.94 -6.96
C LEU A 18 -7.91 -15.34 -7.40
N PHE A 19 -8.47 -16.36 -6.77
CA PHE A 19 -9.85 -16.81 -7.04
C PHE A 19 -10.86 -15.69 -6.79
N SER A 20 -10.71 -14.95 -5.69
CA SER A 20 -11.57 -13.78 -5.39
C SER A 20 -11.48 -12.73 -6.51
N ILE A 21 -10.27 -12.40 -6.97
CA ILE A 21 -10.06 -11.42 -8.05
C ILE A 21 -10.67 -11.89 -9.36
N ILE A 22 -10.52 -13.16 -9.71
CA ILE A 22 -11.16 -13.76 -10.89
C ILE A 22 -12.68 -13.61 -10.81
N CYS A 23 -13.28 -13.87 -9.65
CA CYS A 23 -14.72 -13.68 -9.44
C CYS A 23 -15.15 -12.21 -9.65
N TYR A 24 -14.40 -11.23 -9.14
CA TYR A 24 -14.66 -9.82 -9.38
C TYR A 24 -14.44 -9.44 -10.86
N PHE A 25 -13.45 -10.01 -11.53
CA PHE A 25 -13.20 -9.79 -12.94
C PHE A 25 -14.32 -10.35 -13.82
N VAL A 26 -14.82 -11.54 -13.50
CA VAL A 26 -15.99 -12.13 -14.18
C VAL A 26 -17.25 -11.29 -13.96
N ASP A 27 -17.47 -10.74 -12.75
CA ASP A 27 -18.56 -9.78 -12.50
C ASP A 27 -18.35 -8.50 -13.31
N PHE A 28 -17.10 -8.04 -13.45
CA PHE A 28 -16.76 -6.86 -14.25
C PHE A 28 -17.18 -7.03 -15.71
N ILE A 29 -16.91 -8.20 -16.31
CA ILE A 29 -17.24 -8.49 -17.73
C ILE A 29 -18.70 -8.88 -17.89
N ASN A 30 -19.18 -9.87 -17.13
CA ASN A 30 -20.46 -10.55 -17.36
C ASN A 30 -21.62 -9.96 -16.56
N LYS A 31 -21.34 -8.95 -15.69
CA LYS A 31 -22.36 -8.27 -14.84
C LYS A 31 -23.18 -9.24 -13.99
N ASN A 32 -22.55 -10.30 -13.48
CA ASN A 32 -23.20 -11.35 -12.74
C ASN A 32 -23.07 -11.13 -11.22
N TYR A 33 -24.16 -10.70 -10.58
CA TYR A 33 -24.21 -10.45 -9.15
C TYR A 33 -23.80 -11.66 -8.29
N LYS A 34 -24.08 -12.89 -8.76
CA LYS A 34 -23.72 -14.12 -8.03
C LYS A 34 -22.20 -14.27 -7.93
N THR A 35 -21.45 -14.03 -9.02
CA THR A 35 -19.99 -14.12 -9.03
C THR A 35 -19.37 -13.05 -8.13
N ARG A 36 -19.94 -11.85 -8.10
CA ARG A 36 -19.52 -10.80 -7.16
C ARG A 36 -19.70 -11.23 -5.70
N THR A 37 -20.84 -11.84 -5.36
CA THR A 37 -21.11 -12.32 -4.01
C THR A 37 -20.11 -13.40 -3.60
N VAL A 38 -19.77 -14.33 -4.52
CA VAL A 38 -18.73 -15.35 -4.29
C VAL A 38 -17.38 -14.68 -4.08
N GLY A 39 -17.01 -13.69 -4.91
CA GLY A 39 -15.77 -12.90 -4.75
C GLY A 39 -15.69 -12.22 -3.38
N PHE A 40 -16.79 -11.65 -2.89
CA PHE A 40 -16.85 -11.00 -1.57
C PHE A 40 -16.61 -11.99 -0.43
N TYR A 41 -17.25 -13.15 -0.43
CA TYR A 41 -17.03 -14.17 0.59
C TYR A 41 -15.62 -14.75 0.52
N SER A 42 -15.08 -14.99 -0.68
CA SER A 42 -13.68 -15.42 -0.86
C SER A 42 -12.70 -14.40 -0.31
N LEU A 43 -12.96 -13.10 -0.54
CA LEU A 43 -12.15 -12.02 0.02
C LEU A 43 -12.22 -11.97 1.55
N GLY A 44 -13.39 -12.23 2.12
CA GLY A 44 -13.58 -12.37 3.56
C GLY A 44 -12.75 -13.52 4.15
N ILE A 45 -12.70 -14.67 3.44
CA ILE A 45 -11.85 -15.80 3.84
C ILE A 45 -10.38 -15.40 3.84
N VAL A 46 -9.90 -14.72 2.79
CA VAL A 46 -8.53 -14.20 2.71
C VAL A 46 -8.23 -13.30 3.91
N TRP A 47 -9.12 -12.36 4.22
CA TRP A 47 -8.98 -11.47 5.36
C TRP A 47 -8.86 -12.21 6.70
N VAL A 48 -9.69 -13.22 6.93
CA VAL A 48 -9.62 -14.05 8.14
C VAL A 48 -8.30 -14.80 8.22
N LEU A 49 -7.86 -15.43 7.13
CA LEU A 49 -6.59 -16.17 7.09
C LEU A 49 -5.38 -15.24 7.32
N GLN A 50 -5.38 -14.04 6.71
CA GLN A 50 -4.35 -13.03 6.98
C GLN A 50 -4.36 -12.58 8.44
N THR A 51 -5.54 -12.35 9.02
CA THR A 51 -5.67 -11.97 10.44
C THR A 51 -5.12 -13.06 11.35
N ILE A 52 -5.38 -14.33 11.05
CA ILE A 52 -4.82 -15.47 11.78
C ILE A 52 -3.29 -15.47 11.67
N SER A 53 -2.74 -15.27 10.46
CA SER A 53 -1.29 -15.20 10.23
C SER A 53 -0.63 -14.08 11.04
N LEU A 54 -1.21 -12.86 11.00
CA LEU A 54 -0.74 -11.71 11.76
C LEU A 54 -0.80 -11.96 13.27
N SER A 55 -1.88 -12.60 13.74
CA SER A 55 -2.07 -12.93 15.16
C SER A 55 -1.05 -13.97 15.64
N ILE A 56 -0.79 -15.00 14.85
CA ILE A 56 0.24 -16.03 15.14
C ILE A 56 1.61 -15.36 15.23
N PHE A 57 1.95 -14.52 14.25
CA PHE A 57 3.21 -13.78 14.26
C PHE A 57 3.35 -12.94 15.54
N PHE A 58 2.32 -12.16 15.90
CA PHE A 58 2.33 -11.32 17.11
C PHE A 58 2.48 -12.13 18.39
N ILE A 59 1.80 -13.28 18.51
CA ILE A 59 1.89 -14.16 19.70
C ILE A 59 3.30 -14.73 19.86
N HIS A 60 3.94 -15.14 18.75
CA HIS A 60 5.28 -15.74 18.78
C HIS A 60 6.39 -14.72 18.98
N THR A 61 6.33 -13.57 18.30
CA THR A 61 7.41 -12.57 18.32
C THR A 61 7.21 -11.50 19.38
N LYS A 62 5.99 -11.34 19.90
CA LYS A 62 5.56 -10.22 20.75
C LYS A 62 5.77 -8.84 20.08
N GLN A 63 5.89 -8.83 18.76
CA GLN A 63 6.11 -7.62 17.96
C GLN A 63 5.06 -7.51 16.84
N VAL A 64 4.79 -6.28 16.41
CA VAL A 64 3.91 -6.03 15.29
C VAL A 64 4.65 -6.38 13.99
N PRO A 65 4.01 -7.04 13.02
CA PRO A 65 4.63 -7.43 11.74
C PRO A 65 4.85 -6.22 10.84
N LEU A 66 5.83 -5.39 11.16
CA LEU A 66 6.26 -4.19 10.45
C LEU A 66 7.78 -4.06 10.41
N GLY A 67 8.50 -5.13 10.81
CA GLY A 67 9.96 -5.14 10.93
C GLY A 67 10.69 -5.30 9.60
N SER A 68 10.05 -5.91 8.61
CA SER A 68 10.61 -6.11 7.27
C SER A 68 9.73 -5.48 6.20
N ILE A 69 10.29 -5.24 4.99
CA ILE A 69 9.51 -4.81 3.82
C ILE A 69 8.28 -5.68 3.58
N PHE A 70 8.42 -6.91 3.78
CA PHE A 70 7.47 -7.94 3.45
C PHE A 70 6.35 -7.95 4.50
N ASP A 71 6.69 -7.76 5.76
CA ASP A 71 5.70 -7.55 6.81
C ASP A 71 4.87 -6.30 6.51
N VAL A 72 5.52 -5.26 5.98
CA VAL A 72 4.86 -4.02 5.53
C VAL A 72 3.94 -4.30 4.36
N PHE A 73 4.35 -5.04 3.33
CA PHE A 73 3.49 -5.40 2.20
C PHE A 73 2.32 -6.28 2.63
N PHE A 74 2.56 -7.24 3.51
CA PHE A 74 1.52 -8.09 4.05
C PHE A 74 0.49 -7.30 4.86
N SER A 75 0.95 -6.42 5.75
CA SER A 75 0.11 -5.52 6.55
C SER A 75 -0.65 -4.53 5.67
N LEU A 76 -0.01 -3.97 4.64
CA LEU A 76 -0.66 -3.08 3.67
C LEU A 76 -1.77 -3.82 2.90
N THR A 77 -1.51 -5.05 2.46
CA THR A 77 -2.53 -5.87 1.81
C THR A 77 -3.71 -6.14 2.73
N TRP A 78 -3.48 -6.46 3.99
CA TRP A 78 -4.53 -6.66 4.98
C TRP A 78 -5.39 -5.39 5.19
N ILE A 79 -4.77 -4.21 5.25
CA ILE A 79 -5.49 -2.92 5.32
C ILE A 79 -6.30 -2.68 4.05
N ILE A 80 -5.73 -2.93 2.86
CA ILE A 80 -6.41 -2.77 1.57
C ILE A 80 -7.65 -3.68 1.51
N ILE A 81 -7.54 -4.93 1.92
CA ILE A 81 -8.67 -5.86 1.95
C ILE A 81 -9.72 -5.41 2.97
N SER A 82 -9.31 -4.96 4.15
CA SER A 82 -10.23 -4.42 5.18
C SER A 82 -11.06 -3.26 4.64
N ILE A 83 -10.41 -2.29 4.00
CA ILE A 83 -11.07 -1.15 3.36
C ILE A 83 -11.99 -1.64 2.23
N SER A 84 -11.54 -2.58 1.41
CA SER A 84 -12.32 -3.13 0.29
C SER A 84 -13.59 -3.84 0.77
N LEU A 85 -13.54 -4.57 1.88
CA LEU A 85 -14.72 -5.18 2.49
C LEU A 85 -15.71 -4.12 2.95
N ILE A 86 -15.25 -3.04 3.60
CA ILE A 86 -16.08 -1.91 4.02
C ILE A 86 -16.72 -1.23 2.81
N LEU A 87 -15.94 -0.91 1.77
CA LEU A 87 -16.45 -0.27 0.56
C LEU A 87 -17.49 -1.13 -0.17
N ASN A 88 -17.32 -2.45 -0.15
CA ASN A 88 -18.28 -3.37 -0.76
C ASN A 88 -19.63 -3.39 -0.01
N LEU A 89 -19.62 -3.24 1.31
CA LEU A 89 -20.85 -3.12 2.10
C LEU A 89 -21.64 -1.85 1.76
N ILE A 90 -20.96 -0.75 1.45
CA ILE A 90 -21.58 0.54 1.11
C ILE A 90 -22.21 0.53 -0.32
N LYS A 91 -21.91 -0.49 -1.14
CA LYS A 91 -22.47 -0.74 -2.49
C LYS A 91 -22.27 0.39 -3.55
N VAL A 92 -21.53 1.45 -3.23
CA VAL A 92 -21.38 2.63 -4.09
C VAL A 92 -20.18 2.51 -5.04
N MET A 93 -19.23 1.59 -4.76
CA MET A 93 -17.91 1.59 -5.38
C MET A 93 -17.45 0.22 -5.89
N ASN A 94 -18.29 -0.49 -6.62
CA ASN A 94 -18.01 -1.87 -7.02
C ASN A 94 -16.72 -2.04 -7.83
N PHE A 95 -16.41 -1.07 -8.72
CA PHE A 95 -15.21 -1.10 -9.54
C PHE A 95 -13.95 -0.73 -8.76
N SER A 96 -14.06 0.21 -7.81
CA SER A 96 -12.94 0.59 -6.94
C SER A 96 -12.45 -0.60 -6.12
N VAL A 97 -13.37 -1.45 -5.63
CA VAL A 97 -13.04 -2.68 -4.91
C VAL A 97 -12.19 -3.63 -5.75
N PHE A 98 -12.58 -3.87 -7.02
CA PHE A 98 -11.81 -4.75 -7.91
C PHE A 98 -10.38 -4.24 -8.13
N PHE A 99 -10.22 -2.98 -8.54
CA PHE A 99 -8.89 -2.41 -8.83
C PHE A 99 -8.04 -2.26 -7.57
N LEU A 100 -8.64 -1.94 -6.42
CA LEU A 100 -7.93 -1.85 -5.16
C LEU A 100 -7.39 -3.22 -4.72
N ASN A 101 -8.21 -4.28 -4.86
CA ASN A 101 -7.76 -5.65 -4.58
C ASN A 101 -6.73 -6.17 -5.60
N LEU A 102 -6.76 -5.69 -6.85
CA LEU A 102 -5.72 -6.01 -7.82
C LEU A 102 -4.35 -5.48 -7.36
N ILE A 103 -4.30 -4.24 -6.83
CA ILE A 103 -3.08 -3.69 -6.23
C ILE A 103 -2.65 -4.54 -5.02
N GLY A 104 -3.58 -4.86 -4.12
CA GLY A 104 -3.30 -5.71 -2.95
C GLY A 104 -2.75 -7.09 -3.34
N PHE A 105 -3.30 -7.71 -4.39
CA PHE A 105 -2.83 -8.99 -4.89
C PHE A 105 -1.39 -8.91 -5.44
N ILE A 106 -1.06 -7.86 -6.18
CA ILE A 106 0.31 -7.63 -6.68
C ILE A 106 1.28 -7.52 -5.50
N LEU A 107 0.94 -6.72 -4.48
CA LEU A 107 1.77 -6.58 -3.28
C LEU A 107 1.94 -7.90 -2.53
N MET A 108 0.88 -8.68 -2.39
CA MET A 108 0.95 -9.98 -1.74
C MET A 108 1.74 -11.01 -2.56
N SER A 109 1.64 -10.96 -3.90
CA SER A 109 2.45 -11.81 -4.79
C SER A 109 3.94 -11.52 -4.64
N LEU A 110 4.33 -10.24 -4.61
CA LEU A 110 5.71 -9.83 -4.35
C LEU A 110 6.20 -10.35 -3.00
N ASN A 111 5.34 -10.37 -1.99
CA ASN A 111 5.65 -10.91 -0.68
C ASN A 111 5.87 -12.43 -0.72
N THR A 112 5.00 -13.19 -1.38
CA THR A 112 4.99 -14.66 -1.32
C THR A 112 6.12 -15.28 -2.15
N PHE A 113 6.53 -14.65 -3.26
CA PHE A 113 7.52 -15.22 -4.18
C PHE A 113 8.99 -14.91 -3.84
N GLN A 114 9.30 -14.33 -2.69
CA GLN A 114 10.67 -14.11 -2.24
C GLN A 114 11.07 -15.08 -1.11
N PRO A 115 11.82 -16.14 -1.41
CA PRO A 115 12.15 -17.21 -0.45
C PRO A 115 13.18 -16.82 0.62
N GLU A 116 13.98 -15.78 0.43
CA GLU A 116 15.01 -15.33 1.38
C GLU A 116 14.46 -14.71 2.67
N HIS A 117 13.17 -14.53 2.73
CA HIS A 117 12.42 -13.82 3.73
C HIS A 117 12.44 -14.42 5.11
N TYR A 118 12.36 -15.72 5.17
CA TYR A 118 12.12 -16.44 6.41
C TYR A 118 13.41 -16.63 7.24
N GLN A 119 14.58 -16.46 6.65
CA GLN A 119 15.86 -16.61 7.33
C GLN A 119 16.36 -15.32 8.01
N THR A 120 16.00 -14.16 7.48
CA THR A 120 16.47 -12.86 8.00
C THR A 120 15.59 -12.28 9.12
N GLN A 121 14.36 -12.72 9.27
CA GLN A 121 13.43 -12.20 10.27
C GLN A 121 13.91 -12.38 11.72
N ILE A 122 14.61 -13.46 12.03
CA ILE A 122 14.99 -13.78 13.41
C ILE A 122 16.13 -12.87 13.92
N GLN A 123 16.98 -12.33 13.03
CA GLN A 123 18.15 -11.54 13.44
C GLN A 123 17.90 -10.01 13.50
N GLN A 124 16.90 -9.46 12.78
CA GLN A 124 16.63 -8.02 12.73
C GLN A 124 15.66 -7.51 13.83
N ILE A 125 15.07 -8.40 14.59
CA ILE A 125 13.99 -8.10 15.55
C ILE A 125 14.47 -7.27 16.78
N ALA A 126 15.75 -7.12 17.01
CA ALA A 126 16.28 -6.64 18.29
C ALA A 126 16.18 -5.13 18.57
N VAL A 127 15.82 -4.26 17.61
CA VAL A 127 15.95 -2.78 17.80
C VAL A 127 14.77 -1.98 17.22
N ILE A 128 13.56 -2.52 17.17
CA ILE A 128 12.40 -1.70 16.77
C ILE A 128 11.89 -0.92 17.99
N ASN A 129 12.23 0.36 18.05
CA ASN A 129 11.69 1.27 19.04
C ASN A 129 10.19 1.55 18.74
N GLU A 130 9.37 1.73 19.79
CA GLU A 130 7.93 2.04 19.67
C GLU A 130 7.65 3.21 18.74
N LEU A 131 8.51 4.24 18.75
CA LEU A 131 8.37 5.41 17.86
C LEU A 131 8.52 5.04 16.37
N LEU A 132 9.47 4.18 16.03
CA LEU A 132 9.67 3.68 14.67
C LEU A 132 8.47 2.84 14.22
N LEU A 133 7.93 2.01 15.11
CA LEU A 133 6.76 1.18 14.83
C LEU A 133 5.54 2.04 14.45
N VAL A 134 5.25 3.06 15.26
CA VAL A 134 4.13 3.98 15.00
C VAL A 134 4.35 4.74 13.69
N HIS A 135 5.59 5.20 13.41
CA HIS A 135 5.93 5.82 12.13
C HIS A 135 5.59 4.91 10.95
N ILE A 136 6.04 3.65 10.97
CA ILE A 136 5.81 2.70 9.87
C ILE A 136 4.32 2.39 9.73
N ALA A 137 3.60 2.16 10.83
CA ALA A 137 2.16 1.89 10.81
C ALA A 137 1.37 3.04 10.16
N LEU A 138 1.67 4.29 10.51
CA LEU A 138 1.05 5.47 9.91
C LEU A 138 1.42 5.62 8.43
N ALA A 139 2.67 5.36 8.04
CA ALA A 139 3.08 5.38 6.64
C ALA A 139 2.27 4.37 5.82
N VAL A 140 2.16 3.12 6.30
CA VAL A 140 1.41 2.05 5.63
C VAL A 140 -0.07 2.42 5.47
N LEU A 141 -0.67 2.96 6.51
CA LEU A 141 -2.05 3.44 6.47
C LEU A 141 -2.24 4.58 5.47
N SER A 142 -1.30 5.53 5.42
CA SER A 142 -1.31 6.62 4.43
C SER A 142 -1.25 6.09 3.00
N TYR A 143 -0.38 5.13 2.71
CA TYR A 143 -0.28 4.51 1.37
C TYR A 143 -1.55 3.78 0.96
N ALA A 144 -2.27 3.15 1.89
CA ALA A 144 -3.57 2.54 1.60
C ALA A 144 -4.58 3.60 1.13
N PHE A 145 -4.65 4.76 1.78
CA PHE A 145 -5.52 5.86 1.36
C PHE A 145 -5.09 6.49 0.02
N PHE A 146 -3.78 6.61 -0.25
CA PHE A 146 -3.31 7.03 -1.57
C PHE A 146 -3.65 6.03 -2.67
N ALA A 147 -3.62 4.72 -2.40
CA ALA A 147 -4.06 3.70 -3.35
C ALA A 147 -5.56 3.84 -3.67
N ILE A 148 -6.41 4.14 -2.68
CA ILE A 148 -7.83 4.45 -2.91
C ILE A 148 -7.98 5.67 -3.81
N ALA A 149 -7.27 6.75 -3.53
CA ALA A 149 -7.30 7.97 -4.33
C ALA A 149 -6.84 7.69 -5.78
N PHE A 150 -5.78 6.92 -5.96
CA PHE A 150 -5.26 6.53 -7.27
C PHE A 150 -6.27 5.72 -8.08
N VAL A 151 -6.85 4.67 -7.51
CA VAL A 151 -7.86 3.83 -8.19
C VAL A 151 -9.06 4.68 -8.62
N ASN A 152 -9.57 5.53 -7.72
CA ASN A 152 -10.71 6.40 -8.04
C ASN A 152 -10.34 7.49 -9.05
N SER A 153 -9.07 7.93 -9.11
CA SER A 153 -8.57 8.82 -10.17
C SER A 153 -8.59 8.16 -11.54
N LEU A 154 -8.20 6.87 -11.64
CA LEU A 154 -8.30 6.11 -12.89
C LEU A 154 -9.76 5.94 -13.32
N LEU A 155 -10.65 5.59 -12.39
CA LEU A 155 -12.08 5.45 -12.66
C LEU A 155 -12.70 6.78 -13.09
N TYR A 156 -12.27 7.91 -12.51
CA TYR A 156 -12.68 9.24 -12.92
C TYR A 156 -12.37 9.50 -14.40
N ILE A 157 -11.14 9.16 -14.85
CA ILE A 157 -10.75 9.37 -16.25
C ILE A 157 -11.61 8.54 -17.18
N ILE A 158 -11.85 7.25 -16.85
CA ILE A 158 -12.70 6.37 -17.63
C ILE A 158 -14.13 6.94 -17.72
N GLN A 159 -14.69 7.34 -16.58
CA GLN A 159 -16.05 7.87 -16.51
C GLN A 159 -16.21 9.22 -17.23
N TYR A 160 -15.21 10.11 -17.08
CA TYR A 160 -15.18 11.39 -17.79
C TYR A 160 -15.11 11.19 -19.30
N ARG A 161 -14.33 10.21 -19.78
CA ARG A 161 -14.26 9.86 -21.20
C ARG A 161 -15.59 9.32 -21.70
N ASN A 162 -16.22 8.38 -21.00
CA ASN A 162 -17.52 7.84 -21.34
C ASN A 162 -18.59 8.94 -21.43
N LEU A 163 -18.58 9.90 -20.50
CA LEU A 163 -19.47 11.04 -20.50
C LEU A 163 -19.27 11.94 -21.73
N LYS A 164 -18.01 12.21 -22.10
CA LYS A 164 -17.66 13.05 -23.26
C LYS A 164 -18.03 12.40 -24.58
N GLU A 165 -17.83 11.07 -24.69
CA GLU A 165 -18.16 10.28 -25.89
C GLU A 165 -19.66 9.90 -25.95
N LYS A 166 -20.46 10.31 -24.94
CA LYS A 166 -21.89 9.97 -24.77
C LYS A 166 -22.14 8.45 -24.77
N ASN A 167 -21.15 7.69 -24.32
CA ASN A 167 -21.23 6.23 -24.21
C ASN A 167 -21.84 5.86 -22.85
N PHE A 168 -23.16 5.69 -22.82
CA PHE A 168 -23.92 5.36 -21.60
C PHE A 168 -24.19 3.86 -21.50
N ASP A 169 -23.15 3.06 -21.63
CA ASP A 169 -23.23 1.62 -21.41
C ASP A 169 -23.63 1.29 -19.97
N GLN A 170 -24.05 0.04 -19.74
CA GLN A 170 -24.38 -0.43 -18.39
C GLN A 170 -23.21 -0.29 -17.40
N ASN A 171 -21.97 -0.26 -17.86
CA ASN A 171 -20.79 -0.03 -17.04
C ASN A 171 -20.73 1.42 -16.52
N TYR A 172 -21.21 2.38 -17.32
CA TYR A 172 -21.31 3.79 -16.92
C TYR A 172 -22.09 3.96 -15.61
N PHE A 173 -23.22 3.28 -15.46
CA PHE A 173 -24.06 3.38 -14.26
C PHE A 173 -23.49 2.65 -13.03
N ARG A 174 -22.50 1.78 -13.22
CA ARG A 174 -21.87 1.01 -12.14
C ARG A 174 -20.62 1.67 -11.54
N ILE A 175 -19.95 2.56 -12.30
CA ILE A 175 -18.70 3.21 -11.85
C ILE A 175 -18.97 4.34 -10.84
N GLY A 176 -20.16 4.85 -10.80
CA GLY A 176 -20.50 6.03 -10.01
C GLY A 176 -20.35 7.34 -10.79
N SER A 177 -20.89 8.43 -10.27
CA SER A 177 -20.83 9.73 -10.95
C SER A 177 -19.42 10.33 -10.89
N VAL A 178 -19.05 11.12 -11.91
CA VAL A 178 -17.77 11.86 -11.98
C VAL A 178 -17.59 12.73 -10.73
N ALA A 179 -18.65 13.37 -10.23
CA ALA A 179 -18.61 14.21 -9.02
C ALA A 179 -18.33 13.39 -7.75
N THR A 180 -18.91 12.19 -7.65
CA THR A 180 -18.66 11.29 -6.52
C THR A 180 -17.21 10.83 -6.50
N LEU A 181 -16.68 10.39 -7.64
CA LEU A 181 -15.28 9.95 -7.76
C LEU A 181 -14.30 11.07 -7.41
N GLU A 182 -14.55 12.29 -7.89
CA GLU A 182 -13.77 13.48 -7.57
C GLU A 182 -13.74 13.76 -6.05
N THR A 183 -14.88 13.66 -5.41
CA THR A 183 -15.02 13.86 -3.96
C THR A 183 -14.23 12.83 -3.19
N ILE A 184 -14.30 11.57 -3.58
CA ILE A 184 -13.56 10.48 -2.96
C ILE A 184 -12.06 10.67 -3.12
N VAL A 185 -11.59 10.99 -4.33
CA VAL A 185 -10.17 11.27 -4.59
C VAL A 185 -9.66 12.37 -3.66
N PHE A 186 -10.42 13.47 -3.54
CA PHE A 186 -10.01 14.59 -2.69
C PHE A 186 -9.92 14.20 -1.21
N TYR A 187 -10.97 13.61 -0.64
CA TYR A 187 -10.97 13.26 0.78
C TYR A 187 -9.96 12.14 1.10
N SER A 188 -9.84 11.13 0.23
CA SER A 188 -8.83 10.07 0.43
C SER A 188 -7.42 10.65 0.39
N THR A 189 -7.11 11.54 -0.55
CA THR A 189 -5.80 12.20 -0.64
C THR A 189 -5.55 13.11 0.56
N LEU A 190 -6.56 13.85 1.03
CA LEU A 190 -6.45 14.73 2.19
C LEU A 190 -6.12 13.93 3.47
N VAL A 191 -6.86 12.86 3.73
CA VAL A 191 -6.64 11.97 4.88
C VAL A 191 -5.25 11.32 4.79
N ALA A 192 -4.89 10.80 3.62
CA ALA A 192 -3.58 10.21 3.38
C ALA A 192 -2.45 11.20 3.68
N TRP A 193 -2.58 12.45 3.21
CA TRP A 193 -1.57 13.49 3.40
C TRP A 193 -1.39 13.88 4.87
N ILE A 194 -2.47 14.04 5.63
CA ILE A 194 -2.40 14.34 7.07
C ILE A 194 -1.67 13.21 7.82
N ILE A 195 -2.02 11.94 7.53
CA ILE A 195 -1.38 10.78 8.15
C ILE A 195 0.09 10.70 7.74
N LEU A 196 0.42 11.01 6.47
CA LEU A 196 1.80 11.02 5.98
C LEU A 196 2.65 12.08 6.68
N ILE A 197 2.12 13.28 6.92
CA ILE A 197 2.82 14.33 7.69
C ILE A 197 3.15 13.83 9.10
N LEU A 198 2.16 13.26 9.80
CA LEU A 198 2.39 12.72 11.14
C LEU A 198 3.46 11.62 11.12
N SER A 199 3.38 10.72 10.15
CA SER A 199 4.38 9.68 9.95
C SER A 199 5.77 10.27 9.70
N THR A 200 5.92 11.23 8.80
CA THR A 200 7.23 11.83 8.48
C THR A 200 7.85 12.58 9.66
N ILE A 201 7.04 13.25 10.48
CA ILE A 201 7.52 13.92 11.71
C ILE A 201 8.07 12.88 12.71
N LEU A 202 7.32 11.79 12.96
CA LEU A 202 7.75 10.72 13.87
C LEU A 202 9.02 10.01 13.35
N GLY A 203 9.09 9.76 12.03
CA GLY A 203 10.28 9.18 11.40
C GLY A 203 11.51 10.07 11.50
N ALA A 204 11.35 11.38 11.32
CA ALA A 204 12.43 12.35 11.47
C ALA A 204 12.91 12.41 12.95
N GLN A 205 12.00 12.41 13.91
CA GLN A 205 12.35 12.38 15.33
C GLN A 205 13.15 11.12 15.68
N TRP A 206 12.65 9.94 15.29
CA TRP A 206 13.39 8.70 15.51
C TRP A 206 14.77 8.73 14.86
N GLY A 207 14.85 9.21 13.61
CA GLY A 207 16.10 9.27 12.87
C GLY A 207 17.14 10.20 13.52
N ILE A 208 16.73 11.34 14.08
CA ILE A 208 17.61 12.23 14.83
C ILE A 208 18.18 11.54 16.07
N PHE A 209 17.34 10.74 16.79
CA PHE A 209 17.81 9.99 17.95
C PHE A 209 18.75 8.84 17.59
N ALA A 210 18.51 8.15 16.44
CA ALA A 210 19.25 6.97 16.03
C ALA A 210 20.58 7.32 15.32
N VAL A 211 20.60 8.31 14.44
CA VAL A 211 21.72 8.61 13.52
C VAL A 211 22.23 10.06 13.68
N GLY A 212 21.49 10.88 14.44
CA GLY A 212 21.82 12.31 14.61
C GLY A 212 21.39 13.14 13.37
N LYS A 213 22.00 14.34 13.25
CA LYS A 213 21.64 15.30 12.17
C LYS A 213 21.93 14.81 10.74
N GLN A 214 22.70 13.75 10.59
CA GLN A 214 23.02 13.15 9.27
C GLN A 214 21.78 12.55 8.59
N ILE A 215 20.71 12.25 9.34
CA ILE A 215 19.44 11.74 8.81
C ILE A 215 18.82 12.64 7.72
N PHE A 216 19.06 13.97 7.77
CA PHE A 216 18.52 14.91 6.77
C PHE A 216 19.20 14.82 5.41
N ILE A 217 20.34 14.13 5.32
CA ILE A 217 21.07 13.88 4.05
C ILE A 217 20.64 12.53 3.47
N ASP A 218 19.93 11.69 4.23
CA ASP A 218 19.46 10.39 3.76
C ASP A 218 18.45 10.59 2.61
N PRO A 219 18.72 9.99 1.43
CA PRO A 219 17.83 10.07 0.27
C PRO A 219 16.38 9.73 0.60
N LYS A 220 16.15 8.76 1.51
CA LYS A 220 14.82 8.36 1.94
C LYS A 220 14.05 9.50 2.59
N VAL A 221 14.69 10.24 3.49
CA VAL A 221 14.07 11.38 4.18
C VAL A 221 13.82 12.52 3.20
N ILE A 222 14.77 12.78 2.30
CA ILE A 222 14.63 13.82 1.27
C ILE A 222 13.44 13.50 0.36
N PHE A 223 13.37 12.30 -0.22
CA PHE A 223 12.30 11.92 -1.13
C PHE A 223 10.92 11.88 -0.44
N SER A 224 10.82 11.34 0.78
CA SER A 224 9.56 11.31 1.53
C SER A 224 9.06 12.74 1.83
N THR A 225 9.97 13.66 2.16
CA THR A 225 9.65 15.07 2.38
C THR A 225 9.17 15.74 1.09
N ILE A 226 9.86 15.51 -0.04
CA ILE A 226 9.44 16.04 -1.35
C ILE A 226 8.04 15.55 -1.71
N ILE A 227 7.76 14.27 -1.58
CA ILE A 227 6.42 13.71 -1.86
C ILE A 227 5.36 14.34 -0.96
N THR A 228 5.65 14.48 0.33
CA THR A 228 4.74 15.12 1.29
C THR A 228 4.43 16.56 0.89
N LEU A 229 5.44 17.33 0.47
CA LEU A 229 5.27 18.70 -0.02
C LEU A 229 4.45 18.75 -1.33
N LEU A 230 4.72 17.85 -2.28
CA LEU A 230 4.00 17.80 -3.55
C LEU A 230 2.51 17.49 -3.36
N TYR A 231 2.15 16.58 -2.44
CA TYR A 231 0.75 16.35 -2.09
C TYR A 231 0.12 17.56 -1.38
N GLY A 232 0.89 18.29 -0.56
CA GLY A 232 0.47 19.56 0.03
C GLY A 232 0.14 20.61 -1.05
N VAL A 233 1.00 20.73 -2.08
CA VAL A 233 0.75 21.59 -3.24
C VAL A 233 -0.52 21.16 -4.00
N TYR A 234 -0.71 19.86 -4.22
CA TYR A 234 -1.93 19.33 -4.83
C TYR A 234 -3.18 19.78 -4.06
N ILE A 235 -3.21 19.61 -2.73
CA ILE A 235 -4.35 20.00 -1.88
C ILE A 235 -4.57 21.51 -1.93
N PHE A 236 -3.51 22.30 -1.85
CA PHE A 236 -3.59 23.76 -1.92
C PHE A 236 -4.20 24.24 -3.23
N ILE A 237 -3.72 23.72 -4.37
CA ILE A 237 -4.23 24.05 -5.71
C ILE A 237 -5.71 23.65 -5.81
N ARG A 238 -6.09 22.50 -5.25
CA ARG A 238 -7.48 22.01 -5.24
C ARG A 238 -8.42 22.95 -4.47
N ILE A 239 -8.01 23.39 -3.29
CA ILE A 239 -8.81 24.32 -2.46
C ILE A 239 -8.95 25.66 -3.13
N LYS A 240 -7.89 26.18 -3.75
CA LYS A 240 -7.89 27.46 -4.48
C LYS A 240 -8.59 27.39 -5.84
N LYS A 241 -8.89 26.19 -6.35
CA LYS A 241 -9.52 25.98 -7.66
C LYS A 241 -8.75 26.61 -8.84
N TRP A 242 -7.41 26.69 -8.73
CA TRP A 242 -6.56 27.32 -9.75
C TRP A 242 -6.46 26.53 -11.05
N ILE A 243 -6.62 25.21 -10.97
CA ILE A 243 -6.49 24.30 -12.10
C ILE A 243 -7.78 23.51 -12.27
N SER A 244 -8.08 23.11 -13.53
CA SER A 244 -9.25 22.29 -13.83
C SER A 244 -9.19 20.93 -13.11
N GLN A 245 -10.32 20.42 -12.69
CA GLN A 245 -10.42 19.15 -11.95
C GLN A 245 -9.77 17.98 -12.69
N ARG A 246 -9.94 17.93 -14.00
CA ARG A 246 -9.30 16.89 -14.82
C ARG A 246 -7.78 16.89 -14.69
N ASN A 247 -7.14 18.05 -14.76
CA ASN A 247 -5.68 18.15 -14.64
C ASN A 247 -5.20 17.80 -13.22
N LEU A 248 -5.98 18.13 -12.20
CA LEU A 248 -5.70 17.72 -10.82
C LEU A 248 -5.76 16.20 -10.65
N ILE A 249 -6.70 15.52 -11.31
CA ILE A 249 -6.78 14.06 -11.29
C ILE A 249 -5.53 13.44 -11.94
N TYR A 250 -5.07 13.97 -13.10
CA TYR A 250 -3.81 13.52 -13.70
C TYR A 250 -2.61 13.78 -12.77
N PHE A 251 -2.59 14.92 -12.11
CA PHE A 251 -1.53 15.24 -11.15
C PHE A 251 -1.51 14.25 -9.98
N ASN A 252 -2.68 13.85 -9.43
CA ASN A 252 -2.77 12.83 -8.39
C ASN A 252 -2.22 11.47 -8.86
N ILE A 253 -2.54 11.06 -10.09
CA ILE A 253 -2.02 9.81 -10.68
C ILE A 253 -0.49 9.85 -10.79
N ILE A 254 0.06 10.95 -11.30
CA ILE A 254 1.52 11.13 -11.43
C ILE A 254 2.19 11.06 -10.05
N LEU A 255 1.63 11.74 -9.05
CA LEU A 255 2.17 11.72 -7.68
C LEU A 255 2.19 10.31 -7.10
N PHE A 256 1.13 9.53 -7.30
CA PHE A 256 1.11 8.15 -6.84
C PHE A 256 2.13 7.27 -7.57
N CYS A 257 2.24 7.40 -8.89
CA CYS A 257 3.25 6.70 -9.68
C CYS A 257 4.69 7.07 -9.29
N LEU A 258 4.93 8.29 -8.81
CA LEU A 258 6.22 8.69 -8.24
C LEU A 258 6.43 8.15 -6.83
N CYS A 259 5.37 8.03 -6.04
CA CYS A 259 5.44 7.55 -4.67
C CYS A 259 5.82 6.06 -4.61
N VAL A 260 5.26 5.22 -5.48
CA VAL A 260 5.49 3.76 -5.48
C VAL A 260 6.97 3.39 -5.72
N PRO A 261 7.65 3.86 -6.78
CA PRO A 261 9.07 3.55 -6.97
C PRO A 261 9.96 4.14 -5.88
N VAL A 262 9.65 5.35 -5.38
CA VAL A 262 10.41 5.94 -4.27
C VAL A 262 10.33 5.05 -3.04
N CYS A 263 9.18 4.50 -2.71
CA CYS A 263 9.06 3.49 -1.66
C CYS A 263 9.88 2.23 -1.97
N GLY A 264 9.85 1.72 -3.20
CA GLY A 264 10.61 0.54 -3.62
C GLY A 264 12.12 0.79 -3.74
N TRP A 265 12.54 1.87 -4.41
CA TRP A 265 13.96 2.24 -4.60
C TRP A 265 14.68 2.57 -3.30
N VAL A 266 14.01 3.26 -2.42
CA VAL A 266 14.54 3.59 -1.10
C VAL A 266 14.85 2.32 -0.31
N TRP A 267 14.03 1.28 -0.45
CA TRP A 267 14.26 0.01 0.20
C TRP A 267 15.38 -0.80 -0.47
N VAL A 268 15.47 -0.83 -1.79
CA VAL A 268 16.57 -1.47 -2.52
C VAL A 268 17.90 -0.79 -2.21
N TYR A 269 17.93 0.55 -2.17
CA TYR A 269 19.13 1.31 -1.83
C TYR A 269 19.60 1.03 -0.39
N PHE A 270 18.67 0.94 0.57
CA PHE A 270 18.97 0.60 1.94
C PHE A 270 19.53 -0.84 2.04
N TYR A 271 18.96 -1.79 1.31
CA TYR A 271 19.43 -3.17 1.27
C TYR A 271 20.84 -3.27 0.70
N VAL A 272 21.09 -2.59 -0.40
CA VAL A 272 22.43 -2.56 -1.03
C VAL A 272 23.46 -1.87 -0.13
N HIS A 273 23.12 -0.73 0.49
CA HIS A 273 24.04 -0.03 1.39
C HIS A 273 24.31 -0.78 2.69
N VAL A 274 23.30 -1.41 3.28
CA VAL A 274 23.48 -2.24 4.48
C VAL A 274 24.30 -3.49 4.16
N CYS A 275 24.03 -4.17 3.03
CA CYS A 275 24.85 -5.28 2.58
C CYS A 275 26.31 -4.86 2.29
N VAL A 276 26.53 -3.73 1.65
CA VAL A 276 27.88 -3.20 1.37
C VAL A 276 28.58 -2.80 2.68
N CYS A 277 27.91 -2.14 3.62
CA CYS A 277 28.48 -1.82 4.93
C CYS A 277 28.80 -3.08 5.75
N VAL A 278 27.94 -4.08 5.76
CA VAL A 278 28.20 -5.36 6.46
C VAL A 278 29.35 -6.10 5.78
N HIS A 279 29.43 -6.11 4.45
CA HIS A 279 30.57 -6.73 3.73
C HIS A 279 31.88 -5.94 3.92
N THR A 280 31.85 -4.62 3.96
CA THR A 280 33.06 -3.81 4.23
C THR A 280 33.49 -3.89 5.68
N CYS A 281 32.57 -3.93 6.66
CA CYS A 281 32.94 -4.20 8.07
C CYS A 281 33.50 -5.60 8.26
N LEU A 282 32.98 -6.66 7.61
CA LEU A 282 33.53 -7.99 7.66
C LEU A 282 34.91 -8.07 6.97
N CYS A 283 35.14 -7.37 5.87
CA CYS A 283 36.46 -7.28 5.25
C CYS A 283 37.47 -6.52 6.10
N ILE A 284 37.04 -5.48 6.83
CA ILE A 284 37.95 -4.72 7.72
C ILE A 284 38.32 -5.57 8.98
N CYS A 285 37.36 -6.35 9.53
CA CYS A 285 37.65 -7.27 10.64
C CYS A 285 38.53 -8.44 10.24
N VAL A 286 38.52 -8.89 8.99
CA VAL A 286 39.38 -9.97 8.50
C VAL A 286 40.80 -9.47 8.13
N CYS A 287 40.96 -8.17 7.88
CA CYS A 287 42.32 -7.59 7.63
C CYS A 287 43.03 -7.10 8.89
N VAL A 288 42.44 -7.18 10.07
CA VAL A 288 43.04 -6.79 11.37
C VAL A 288 43.33 -8.00 12.27
N CYS A 289 43.04 -9.19 11.82
CA CYS A 289 43.57 -10.47 12.34
C CYS A 289 44.46 -11.12 11.28
#